data_e2963f845306733ffa06b93a62450980
#
_entry.id   e2963f845306733ffa06b93a62450980
#
_cell.length_a   1.000
_cell.length_b   1.000
_cell.length_c   1.000
_cell.angle_alpha   90.00
_cell.angle_beta   90.00
_cell.angle_gamma   90.00
#
_symmetry.space_group_name_H-M   'P 1'
#
loop_
_entity.id
_entity.type
_entity.pdbx_description
1 polymer ?
#
loop_
_entity_poly.entity_id
_entity_poly.type
_entity_poly.pdbx_seq_one_letter_code
_entity_poly.pdbx_strand_id
1 'polypeptide(L)'
;MILFNPNKHERFYPDNESREIMQKTIQFFENKGLKSLKNDDQERVWYHEFLNFIAKEKIFYKLLTPSKESNGQTRWDMWRIQQFNEILGFYGLPYWYTWQVTILGLGPIWMSDNKIAKEKAVKLLEKGAIFAFGLSEKEHGADVYSTSMKLKKQADGTYLANGSKYYIGNANEAAMISTFGKIEGTDEYVFFAVNSKHPNYYLIKNTVNSQNYVGEYELRNYPITDADILELGPKAWDNALNTVNVGKYNLGWASIGISTHAFYEAMNHAANRNLYGIFVTDFPHIKKMFVDAFARLVAMKLYAGRTADYMRSASLEDRRYLLFDPIMKMKVTTQGEEVINLLWDVIAAKGFEKDTIFEMAARDIRALPKLEGTVHVNIALIIKFLQNYLFNPAKYDEIPQRNDAADDAFLFNQGPTRKLAEIQFHDYNKAFDLYDLPNLTIFKEQIKLFKESLIMAPASKEQMKDIDVMLTIGEMFTLVPYAQLLLENAKIYGIDELILDQIFDFIVRDFSKYALELHNKPSSTDKQMEYCLKLIRKPNVDNNRYETVWKKYVYALNGVYKMND
;
A
#
# COMPACT_ATOMS: atom_id res chain seq x y z
N MET A 1 -6.14 15.93 -14.67
CA MET A 1 -6.53 16.02 -13.25
C MET A 1 -5.70 15.03 -12.44
N ILE A 2 -5.11 15.44 -11.32
CA ILE A 2 -4.24 14.56 -10.52
C ILE A 2 -5.06 13.50 -9.79
N LEU A 3 -6.19 13.87 -9.19
CA LEU A 3 -7.04 12.95 -8.43
C LEU A 3 -7.94 12.14 -9.39
N PHE A 4 -8.22 10.89 -9.00
CA PHE A 4 -9.13 10.03 -9.75
C PHE A 4 -10.55 10.63 -9.76
N ASN A 5 -11.17 10.66 -10.93
CA ASN A 5 -12.55 11.10 -11.12
C ASN A 5 -13.28 10.15 -12.06
N PRO A 6 -14.27 9.40 -11.59
CA PRO A 6 -15.04 8.48 -12.44
C PRO A 6 -15.72 9.14 -13.64
N ASN A 7 -16.21 10.37 -13.50
CA ASN A 7 -16.93 11.10 -14.56
C ASN A 7 -16.02 11.63 -15.67
N LYS A 8 -14.70 11.75 -15.39
CA LYS A 8 -13.70 12.27 -16.33
C LYS A 8 -12.48 11.36 -16.35
N HIS A 9 -12.69 10.12 -16.73
CA HIS A 9 -11.62 9.13 -16.71
C HIS A 9 -10.72 9.25 -17.95
N GLU A 10 -10.03 10.38 -18.06
CA GLU A 10 -9.05 10.69 -19.10
C GLU A 10 -7.64 10.29 -18.64
N ARG A 11 -7.40 8.98 -18.44
CA ARG A 11 -6.07 8.47 -18.16
C ARG A 11 -5.43 7.90 -19.40
N PHE A 12 -4.10 7.97 -19.45
CA PHE A 12 -3.34 7.22 -20.42
C PHE A 12 -3.45 5.73 -20.12
N TYR A 13 -3.77 4.94 -21.12
CA TYR A 13 -3.69 3.49 -21.11
C TYR A 13 -2.84 3.04 -22.30
N PRO A 14 -1.90 2.11 -22.08
CA PRO A 14 -1.01 1.64 -23.14
C PRO A 14 -1.75 0.83 -24.23
N ASP A 15 -2.95 0.31 -23.91
CA ASP A 15 -3.77 -0.48 -24.83
C ASP A 15 -5.27 -0.39 -24.50
N ASN A 16 -6.08 -0.85 -25.46
CA ASN A 16 -7.54 -0.82 -25.34
C ASN A 16 -8.08 -1.77 -24.27
N GLU A 17 -7.48 -2.96 -24.09
CA GLU A 17 -7.92 -3.91 -23.08
C GLU A 17 -7.81 -3.30 -21.67
N SER A 18 -6.70 -2.64 -21.37
CA SER A 18 -6.49 -1.93 -20.10
C SER A 18 -7.57 -0.87 -19.86
N ARG A 19 -7.86 -0.07 -20.91
CA ARG A 19 -8.91 0.94 -20.87
C ARG A 19 -10.29 0.34 -20.58
N GLU A 20 -10.65 -0.71 -21.32
CA GLU A 20 -11.96 -1.37 -21.19
C GLU A 20 -12.15 -1.98 -19.80
N ILE A 21 -11.14 -2.64 -19.23
CA ILE A 21 -11.20 -3.21 -17.88
C ILE A 21 -11.52 -2.10 -16.87
N MET A 22 -10.81 -0.98 -16.92
CA MET A 22 -10.98 0.11 -15.96
C MET A 22 -12.34 0.81 -16.13
N GLN A 23 -12.74 1.09 -17.38
CA GLN A 23 -14.04 1.71 -17.65
C GLN A 23 -15.22 0.82 -17.24
N LYS A 24 -15.18 -0.48 -17.54
CA LYS A 24 -16.22 -1.44 -17.12
C LYS A 24 -16.30 -1.55 -15.60
N THR A 25 -15.16 -1.50 -14.91
CA THR A 25 -15.12 -1.56 -13.45
C THR A 25 -15.74 -0.30 -12.83
N ILE A 26 -15.40 0.88 -13.34
CA ILE A 26 -16.03 2.14 -12.92
C ILE A 26 -17.54 2.07 -13.16
N GLN A 27 -17.96 1.67 -14.36
CA GLN A 27 -19.39 1.59 -14.72
C GLN A 27 -20.14 0.60 -13.83
N PHE A 28 -19.54 -0.53 -13.46
CA PHE A 28 -20.13 -1.49 -12.52
C PHE A 28 -20.50 -0.81 -11.20
N PHE A 29 -19.58 -0.05 -10.60
CA PHE A 29 -19.83 0.62 -9.32
C PHE A 29 -20.78 1.81 -9.46
N GLU A 30 -20.66 2.63 -10.51
CA GLU A 30 -21.59 3.75 -10.76
C GLU A 30 -23.03 3.25 -11.01
N ASN A 31 -23.19 2.10 -11.67
CA ASN A 31 -24.50 1.47 -11.85
C ASN A 31 -25.05 0.84 -10.56
N LYS A 32 -24.15 0.33 -9.68
CA LYS A 32 -24.53 -0.19 -8.37
C LYS A 32 -25.10 0.92 -7.47
N GLY A 33 -24.53 2.09 -7.55
CA GLY A 33 -24.94 3.28 -6.81
C GLY A 33 -24.58 3.27 -5.33
N LEU A 34 -24.58 4.47 -4.75
CA LEU A 34 -24.19 4.71 -3.36
C LEU A 34 -25.06 3.94 -2.36
N LYS A 35 -26.38 4.01 -2.54
CA LYS A 35 -27.33 3.37 -1.63
C LYS A 35 -27.15 1.86 -1.56
N SER A 36 -26.99 1.20 -2.71
CA SER A 36 -26.78 -0.24 -2.75
C SER A 36 -25.44 -0.63 -2.15
N LEU A 37 -24.38 0.13 -2.46
CA LEU A 37 -23.04 -0.10 -1.93
C LEU A 37 -23.02 0.03 -0.40
N LYS A 38 -23.68 1.05 0.17
CA LYS A 38 -23.76 1.26 1.61
C LYS A 38 -24.63 0.24 2.32
N ASN A 39 -25.73 -0.19 1.71
CA ASN A 39 -26.55 -1.27 2.27
C ASN A 39 -25.75 -2.59 2.37
N ASP A 40 -24.99 -2.94 1.33
CA ASP A 40 -24.16 -4.14 1.35
C ASP A 40 -23.07 -4.07 2.44
N ASP A 41 -22.47 -2.90 2.65
CA ASP A 41 -21.50 -2.68 3.72
C ASP A 41 -22.12 -2.84 5.11
N GLN A 42 -23.28 -2.23 5.35
CA GLN A 42 -23.98 -2.29 6.64
C GLN A 42 -24.46 -3.69 7.00
N GLU A 43 -25.06 -4.41 6.02
CA GLU A 43 -25.52 -5.77 6.18
C GLU A 43 -24.41 -6.81 6.03
N ARG A 44 -23.18 -6.35 5.75
CA ARG A 44 -22.01 -7.22 5.53
C ARG A 44 -22.22 -8.30 4.49
N VAL A 45 -22.89 -7.93 3.41
CA VAL A 45 -23.22 -8.83 2.32
C VAL A 45 -21.92 -9.25 1.62
N TRP A 46 -21.71 -10.56 1.47
CA TRP A 46 -20.61 -11.07 0.67
C TRP A 46 -20.81 -10.65 -0.81
N TYR A 47 -19.80 -10.11 -1.41
CA TYR A 47 -19.84 -9.40 -2.70
C TYR A 47 -19.92 -10.31 -3.93
N HIS A 48 -20.88 -11.27 -3.93
CA HIS A 48 -21.11 -12.17 -5.07
C HIS A 48 -21.35 -11.45 -6.39
N GLU A 49 -22.08 -10.33 -6.37
CA GLU A 49 -22.35 -9.52 -7.57
C GLU A 49 -21.04 -9.02 -8.21
N PHE A 50 -20.12 -8.48 -7.41
CA PHE A 50 -18.81 -8.07 -7.87
C PHE A 50 -17.98 -9.24 -8.39
N LEU A 51 -17.94 -10.36 -7.68
CA LEU A 51 -17.20 -11.54 -8.11
C LEU A 51 -17.77 -12.14 -9.41
N ASN A 52 -19.08 -12.12 -9.60
CA ASN A 52 -19.72 -12.53 -10.86
C ASN A 52 -19.35 -11.60 -12.01
N PHE A 53 -19.29 -10.27 -11.76
CA PHE A 53 -18.82 -9.31 -12.75
C PHE A 53 -17.35 -9.58 -13.13
N ILE A 54 -16.46 -9.76 -12.14
CA ILE A 54 -15.05 -10.09 -12.36
C ILE A 54 -14.88 -11.37 -13.17
N ALA A 55 -15.66 -12.40 -12.87
CA ALA A 55 -15.65 -13.68 -13.58
C ALA A 55 -16.13 -13.53 -15.04
N LYS A 56 -17.26 -12.86 -15.25
CA LYS A 56 -17.85 -12.62 -16.58
C LYS A 56 -16.89 -11.90 -17.52
N GLU A 57 -16.23 -10.84 -17.03
CA GLU A 57 -15.30 -10.02 -17.80
C GLU A 57 -13.87 -10.59 -17.80
N LYS A 58 -13.63 -11.70 -17.07
CA LYS A 58 -12.33 -12.37 -16.89
C LYS A 58 -11.23 -11.41 -16.36
N ILE A 59 -11.60 -10.47 -15.48
CA ILE A 59 -10.72 -9.37 -15.09
C ILE A 59 -9.52 -9.90 -14.30
N PHE A 60 -9.73 -10.74 -13.26
CA PHE A 60 -8.63 -11.30 -12.48
C PHE A 60 -7.71 -12.18 -13.34
N TYR A 61 -8.26 -12.95 -14.26
CA TYR A 61 -7.48 -13.72 -15.23
C TYR A 61 -6.56 -12.81 -16.05
N LYS A 62 -7.12 -11.76 -16.65
CA LYS A 62 -6.37 -10.83 -17.51
C LYS A 62 -5.30 -10.04 -16.78
N LEU A 63 -5.54 -9.66 -15.52
CA LEU A 63 -4.65 -8.80 -14.74
C LEU A 63 -3.63 -9.58 -13.90
N LEU A 64 -3.94 -10.83 -13.47
CA LEU A 64 -3.17 -11.58 -12.49
C LEU A 64 -2.47 -12.83 -13.04
N THR A 65 -2.65 -13.16 -14.32
CA THR A 65 -1.93 -14.27 -14.93
C THR A 65 -0.71 -13.76 -15.68
N PRO A 66 0.52 -14.20 -15.31
CA PRO A 66 1.72 -13.89 -16.08
C PRO A 66 1.62 -14.35 -17.54
N SER A 67 2.24 -13.61 -18.43
CA SER A 67 2.20 -13.88 -19.89
C SER A 67 2.67 -15.28 -20.24
N LYS A 68 3.73 -15.75 -19.59
CA LYS A 68 4.27 -17.10 -19.77
C LYS A 68 3.26 -18.20 -19.45
N GLU A 69 2.42 -18.00 -18.43
CA GLU A 69 1.48 -19.00 -17.95
C GLU A 69 0.18 -19.04 -18.78
N SER A 70 -0.06 -18.03 -19.63
CA SER A 70 -1.24 -17.91 -20.51
C SER A 70 -0.89 -17.98 -22.00
N ASN A 71 0.32 -18.38 -22.37
CA ASN A 71 0.79 -18.36 -23.76
C ASN A 71 0.64 -16.98 -24.43
N GLY A 72 0.91 -15.90 -23.69
CA GLY A 72 0.85 -14.53 -24.19
C GLY A 72 -0.53 -13.87 -24.24
N GLN A 73 -1.58 -14.54 -23.74
CA GLN A 73 -2.95 -14.01 -23.75
C GLN A 73 -3.22 -12.98 -22.65
N THR A 74 -2.42 -12.99 -21.59
CA THR A 74 -2.55 -12.11 -20.45
C THR A 74 -1.20 -11.55 -20.06
N ARG A 75 -1.15 -10.65 -19.07
CA ARG A 75 0.09 -10.20 -18.48
C ARG A 75 -0.09 -9.69 -17.06
N TRP A 76 0.91 -9.92 -16.21
CA TRP A 76 1.04 -9.29 -14.92
C TRP A 76 1.69 -7.92 -15.10
N ASP A 77 0.90 -6.86 -15.13
CA ASP A 77 1.35 -5.52 -15.48
C ASP A 77 1.07 -4.54 -14.33
N MET A 78 2.13 -4.09 -13.66
CA MET A 78 2.01 -3.23 -12.48
C MET A 78 1.39 -1.88 -12.80
N TRP A 79 1.47 -1.38 -14.07
CA TRP A 79 0.76 -0.17 -14.47
C TRP A 79 -0.76 -0.36 -14.46
N ARG A 80 -1.26 -1.52 -14.93
CA ARG A 80 -2.69 -1.86 -14.86
C ARG A 80 -3.13 -2.12 -13.42
N ILE A 81 -2.31 -2.85 -12.66
CA ILE A 81 -2.59 -3.21 -11.27
C ILE A 81 -2.76 -1.97 -10.41
N GLN A 82 -1.90 -0.96 -10.53
CA GLN A 82 -2.03 0.29 -9.77
C GLN A 82 -3.32 1.05 -10.10
N GLN A 83 -3.73 1.11 -11.38
CA GLN A 83 -4.99 1.76 -11.78
C GLN A 83 -6.19 1.05 -11.16
N PHE A 84 -6.18 -0.28 -11.21
CA PHE A 84 -7.26 -1.10 -10.66
C PHE A 84 -7.35 -0.99 -9.13
N ASN A 85 -6.21 -0.95 -8.44
CA ASN A 85 -6.14 -0.72 -6.99
C ASN A 85 -6.79 0.61 -6.58
N GLU A 86 -6.48 1.70 -7.30
CA GLU A 86 -7.06 3.02 -7.00
C GLU A 86 -8.57 3.02 -7.22
N ILE A 87 -9.06 2.40 -8.31
CA ILE A 87 -10.49 2.30 -8.60
C ILE A 87 -11.20 1.50 -7.51
N LEU A 88 -10.70 0.32 -7.16
CA LEU A 88 -11.33 -0.50 -6.13
C LEU A 88 -11.32 0.20 -4.77
N GLY A 89 -10.20 0.80 -4.37
CA GLY A 89 -10.10 1.57 -3.13
C GLY A 89 -11.08 2.75 -3.10
N PHE A 90 -11.30 3.42 -4.22
CA PHE A 90 -12.25 4.53 -4.33
C PHE A 90 -13.69 4.12 -4.00
N TYR A 91 -14.11 2.91 -4.41
CA TYR A 91 -15.48 2.43 -4.15
C TYR A 91 -15.63 1.63 -2.85
N GLY A 92 -14.56 1.07 -2.30
CA GLY A 92 -14.61 0.42 -1.00
C GLY A 92 -13.53 -0.61 -0.74
N LEU A 93 -13.06 -0.63 0.50
CA LEU A 93 -12.04 -1.57 0.96
C LEU A 93 -12.39 -3.04 0.68
N PRO A 94 -13.65 -3.53 0.85
CA PRO A 94 -13.97 -4.95 0.64
C PRO A 94 -13.65 -5.47 -0.76
N TYR A 95 -13.91 -4.68 -1.78
CA TYR A 95 -13.64 -5.02 -3.17
C TYR A 95 -12.15 -5.03 -3.47
N TRP A 96 -11.41 -4.05 -2.93
CA TRP A 96 -9.97 -4.03 -3.01
C TRP A 96 -9.34 -5.17 -2.21
N TYR A 97 -9.88 -5.50 -1.04
CA TYR A 97 -9.30 -6.50 -0.16
C TYR A 97 -9.34 -7.91 -0.76
N THR A 98 -10.47 -8.31 -1.36
CA THR A 98 -10.56 -9.62 -2.03
C THR A 98 -9.60 -9.73 -3.23
N TRP A 99 -9.38 -8.63 -3.95
CA TRP A 99 -8.37 -8.50 -4.99
C TRP A 99 -6.97 -8.66 -4.44
N GLN A 100 -6.61 -7.88 -3.41
CA GLN A 100 -5.29 -7.92 -2.77
C GLN A 100 -4.95 -9.30 -2.23
N VAL A 101 -5.89 -9.94 -1.54
CA VAL A 101 -5.69 -11.28 -0.99
C VAL A 101 -5.54 -12.33 -2.09
N THR A 102 -6.22 -12.15 -3.22
CA THR A 102 -6.04 -13.01 -4.40
C THR A 102 -4.60 -12.86 -4.95
N ILE A 103 -4.07 -11.64 -5.04
CA ILE A 103 -2.66 -11.39 -5.41
C ILE A 103 -1.70 -12.12 -4.47
N LEU A 104 -1.91 -11.98 -3.15
CA LEU A 104 -1.06 -12.65 -2.15
C LEU A 104 -1.13 -14.17 -2.27
N GLY A 105 -2.33 -14.72 -2.47
CA GLY A 105 -2.51 -16.17 -2.66
C GLY A 105 -1.83 -16.72 -3.92
N LEU A 106 -1.73 -15.91 -4.96
CA LEU A 106 -1.06 -16.26 -6.22
C LEU A 106 0.47 -16.16 -6.14
N GLY A 107 1.02 -15.31 -5.26
CA GLY A 107 2.46 -15.10 -5.16
C GLY A 107 3.28 -16.39 -5.04
N PRO A 108 3.04 -17.25 -4.02
CA PRO A 108 3.78 -18.51 -3.89
C PRO A 108 3.58 -19.46 -5.07
N ILE A 109 2.44 -19.40 -5.74
CA ILE A 109 2.14 -20.23 -6.93
C ILE A 109 3.02 -19.79 -8.11
N TRP A 110 3.07 -18.46 -8.40
CA TRP A 110 3.87 -17.94 -9.51
C TRP A 110 5.37 -18.08 -9.29
N MET A 111 5.85 -18.04 -8.04
CA MET A 111 7.25 -18.28 -7.67
C MET A 111 7.66 -19.76 -7.69
N SER A 112 6.70 -20.66 -7.57
CA SER A 112 6.93 -22.12 -7.50
C SER A 112 7.41 -22.69 -8.84
N ASP A 113 8.09 -23.83 -8.78
CA ASP A 113 8.39 -24.66 -9.96
C ASP A 113 7.29 -25.69 -10.27
N ASN A 114 6.21 -25.74 -9.47
CA ASN A 114 5.09 -26.67 -9.62
C ASN A 114 4.17 -26.27 -10.80
N LYS A 115 4.38 -26.90 -11.95
CA LYS A 115 3.59 -26.67 -13.17
C LYS A 115 2.10 -27.02 -12.99
N ILE A 116 1.81 -28.10 -12.24
CA ILE A 116 0.42 -28.55 -12.00
C ILE A 116 -0.36 -27.50 -11.24
N ALA A 117 0.25 -26.94 -10.17
CA ALA A 117 -0.36 -25.87 -9.39
C ALA A 117 -0.58 -24.61 -10.23
N LYS A 118 0.38 -24.21 -11.08
CA LYS A 118 0.27 -23.07 -11.99
C LYS A 118 -0.85 -23.25 -13.01
N GLU A 119 -0.90 -24.38 -13.71
CA GLU A 119 -1.97 -24.68 -14.67
C GLU A 119 -3.37 -24.69 -14.01
N LYS A 120 -3.46 -25.22 -12.78
CA LYS A 120 -4.68 -25.21 -11.99
C LYS A 120 -5.10 -23.78 -11.64
N ALA A 121 -4.15 -22.94 -11.21
CA ALA A 121 -4.40 -21.54 -10.87
C ALA A 121 -4.89 -20.73 -12.09
N VAL A 122 -4.27 -20.90 -13.26
CA VAL A 122 -4.72 -20.28 -14.52
C VAL A 122 -6.17 -20.64 -14.84
N LYS A 123 -6.52 -21.93 -14.81
CA LYS A 123 -7.89 -22.40 -15.08
C LYS A 123 -8.92 -21.88 -14.07
N LEU A 124 -8.51 -21.73 -12.82
CA LEU A 124 -9.36 -21.18 -11.76
C LEU A 124 -9.56 -19.67 -11.95
N LEU A 125 -8.51 -18.91 -12.24
CA LEU A 125 -8.60 -17.47 -12.55
C LEU A 125 -9.50 -17.21 -13.76
N GLU A 126 -9.40 -18.02 -14.81
CA GLU A 126 -10.26 -17.90 -16.00
C GLU A 126 -11.75 -18.07 -15.66
N LYS A 127 -12.06 -18.87 -14.63
CA LYS A 127 -13.42 -19.06 -14.11
C LYS A 127 -13.84 -18.00 -13.06
N GLY A 128 -12.97 -17.03 -12.78
CA GLY A 128 -13.24 -15.96 -11.79
C GLY A 128 -13.04 -16.37 -10.34
N ALA A 129 -12.31 -17.45 -10.07
CA ALA A 129 -12.02 -17.89 -8.71
C ALA A 129 -11.10 -16.89 -7.99
N ILE A 130 -11.26 -16.82 -6.66
CA ILE A 130 -10.40 -16.04 -5.75
C ILE A 130 -9.44 -16.96 -5.01
N PHE A 131 -8.34 -16.36 -4.54
CA PHE A 131 -7.26 -17.05 -3.85
C PHE A 131 -7.05 -16.46 -2.45
N ALA A 132 -6.32 -17.17 -1.61
CA ALA A 132 -5.98 -16.71 -0.27
C ALA A 132 -4.54 -17.06 0.12
N PHE A 133 -4.04 -16.35 1.12
CA PHE A 133 -2.67 -16.45 1.61
C PHE A 133 -2.67 -16.85 3.09
N GLY A 134 -2.43 -18.11 3.36
CA GLY A 134 -2.44 -18.72 4.67
C GLY A 134 -1.09 -18.60 5.38
N LEU A 135 -0.67 -17.36 5.73
CA LEU A 135 0.62 -17.10 6.37
C LEU A 135 0.51 -17.00 7.89
N SER A 136 -0.25 -16.04 8.39
CA SER A 136 -0.31 -15.71 9.82
C SER A 136 -1.12 -16.70 10.64
N GLU A 137 -0.79 -16.78 11.92
CA GLU A 137 -1.45 -17.58 12.95
C GLU A 137 -1.85 -16.70 14.12
N LYS A 138 -2.73 -17.19 15.00
CA LYS A 138 -3.22 -16.42 16.13
C LYS A 138 -2.10 -15.96 17.05
N GLU A 139 -1.12 -16.83 17.29
CA GLU A 139 0.03 -16.56 18.15
C GLU A 139 1.26 -16.03 17.37
N HIS A 140 1.23 -16.10 16.02
CA HIS A 140 2.36 -15.75 15.15
C HIS A 140 1.91 -14.80 14.03
N GLY A 141 1.94 -13.50 14.30
CA GLY A 141 1.59 -12.46 13.32
C GLY A 141 2.79 -11.98 12.51
N ALA A 142 3.74 -11.31 13.16
CA ALA A 142 4.96 -10.81 12.51
C ALA A 142 6.11 -11.82 12.54
N ASP A 143 6.12 -12.72 13.50
CA ASP A 143 7.13 -13.77 13.70
C ASP A 143 6.78 -15.07 12.98
N VAL A 144 6.46 -14.96 11.70
CA VAL A 144 6.02 -16.08 10.83
C VAL A 144 7.00 -17.27 10.80
N TYR A 145 8.26 -17.06 11.17
CA TYR A 145 9.25 -18.13 11.31
C TYR A 145 8.89 -19.14 12.43
N SER A 146 8.04 -18.75 13.39
CA SER A 146 7.57 -19.59 14.50
C SER A 146 6.33 -20.42 14.17
N THR A 147 5.91 -20.47 12.90
CA THR A 147 4.66 -21.15 12.45
C THR A 147 4.46 -22.53 13.11
N SER A 148 3.24 -22.75 13.60
CA SER A 148 2.79 -24.00 14.21
C SER A 148 2.12 -24.97 13.23
N MET A 149 1.81 -24.54 12.00
CA MET A 149 1.27 -25.40 10.93
C MET A 149 2.29 -26.48 10.56
N LYS A 150 1.88 -27.75 10.59
CA LYS A 150 2.76 -28.91 10.37
C LYS A 150 2.26 -29.81 9.23
N LEU A 151 3.20 -30.30 8.43
CA LEU A 151 3.00 -31.37 7.46
C LEU A 151 3.69 -32.64 7.96
N LYS A 152 2.91 -33.65 8.29
CA LYS A 152 3.40 -34.98 8.71
C LYS A 152 3.53 -35.90 7.51
N LYS A 153 4.75 -36.30 7.19
CA LYS A 153 5.04 -37.23 6.08
C LYS A 153 4.45 -38.60 6.39
N GLN A 154 3.85 -39.22 5.39
CA GLN A 154 3.26 -40.57 5.43
C GLN A 154 4.20 -41.61 4.79
N ALA A 155 3.94 -42.87 5.02
CA ALA A 155 4.74 -43.98 4.49
C ALA A 155 4.69 -44.10 2.94
N ASP A 156 3.61 -43.62 2.33
CA ASP A 156 3.41 -43.60 0.88
C ASP A 156 4.01 -42.36 0.19
N GLY A 157 4.68 -41.49 0.96
CA GLY A 157 5.32 -40.28 0.46
C GLY A 157 4.41 -39.03 0.49
N THR A 158 3.11 -39.16 0.73
CA THR A 158 2.18 -38.05 0.90
C THR A 158 2.36 -37.36 2.26
N TYR A 159 1.57 -36.30 2.53
CA TYR A 159 1.58 -35.61 3.81
C TYR A 159 0.17 -35.42 4.33
N LEU A 160 0.06 -35.28 5.67
CA LEU A 160 -1.14 -34.80 6.35
C LEU A 160 -0.84 -33.46 7.02
N ALA A 161 -1.59 -32.43 6.62
CA ALA A 161 -1.46 -31.10 7.19
C ALA A 161 -2.37 -30.93 8.41
N ASN A 162 -1.80 -30.37 9.49
CA ASN A 162 -2.51 -30.09 10.74
C ASN A 162 -2.08 -28.72 11.29
N GLY A 163 -3.04 -27.93 11.74
CA GLY A 163 -2.82 -26.62 12.35
C GLY A 163 -3.86 -25.59 11.93
N SER A 164 -3.74 -24.39 12.49
CA SER A 164 -4.69 -23.30 12.25
C SER A 164 -3.99 -22.09 11.63
N LYS A 165 -4.76 -21.32 10.84
CA LYS A 165 -4.36 -20.02 10.31
C LYS A 165 -5.37 -18.95 10.73
N TYR A 166 -4.90 -17.73 10.94
CA TYR A 166 -5.69 -16.64 11.50
C TYR A 166 -5.46 -15.34 10.73
N TYR A 167 -6.47 -14.52 10.58
CA TYR A 167 -6.51 -13.31 9.73
C TYR A 167 -6.34 -13.62 8.25
N ILE A 168 -7.00 -14.67 7.75
CA ILE A 168 -6.90 -15.07 6.36
C ILE A 168 -8.07 -14.51 5.56
N GLY A 169 -7.79 -13.54 4.70
CA GLY A 169 -8.78 -13.02 3.76
C GLY A 169 -9.21 -14.08 2.76
N ASN A 170 -10.44 -14.01 2.27
CA ASN A 170 -11.06 -14.96 1.34
C ASN A 170 -11.14 -16.41 1.84
N ALA A 171 -10.88 -16.66 3.13
CA ALA A 171 -10.87 -18.04 3.70
C ALA A 171 -12.17 -18.80 3.51
N ASN A 172 -13.30 -18.10 3.30
CA ASN A 172 -14.63 -18.66 3.07
C ASN A 172 -14.80 -19.30 1.69
N GLU A 173 -14.17 -18.75 0.63
CA GLU A 173 -14.44 -19.13 -0.76
C GLU A 173 -13.22 -19.31 -1.65
N ALA A 174 -12.01 -19.14 -1.12
CA ALA A 174 -10.80 -19.28 -1.92
C ALA A 174 -10.69 -20.68 -2.52
N ALA A 175 -10.56 -20.76 -3.85
CA ALA A 175 -10.39 -22.01 -4.57
C ALA A 175 -9.02 -22.65 -4.33
N MET A 176 -7.99 -21.81 -4.08
CA MET A 176 -6.67 -22.22 -3.60
C MET A 176 -6.19 -21.25 -2.53
N ILE A 177 -5.64 -21.81 -1.46
CA ILE A 177 -5.00 -21.05 -0.36
C ILE A 177 -3.55 -21.49 -0.31
N SER A 178 -2.62 -20.59 -0.62
CA SER A 178 -1.19 -20.83 -0.42
C SER A 178 -0.89 -20.78 1.07
N THR A 179 -0.68 -21.93 1.69
CA THR A 179 -0.53 -22.09 3.13
C THR A 179 0.93 -22.35 3.50
N PHE A 180 1.44 -21.60 4.47
CA PHE A 180 2.81 -21.69 4.99
C PHE A 180 2.88 -22.56 6.24
N GLY A 181 3.87 -23.43 6.33
CA GLY A 181 4.07 -24.31 7.47
C GLY A 181 5.50 -24.87 7.54
N LYS A 182 5.67 -25.92 8.34
CA LYS A 182 6.91 -26.69 8.49
C LYS A 182 6.64 -28.18 8.32
N ILE A 183 7.64 -28.90 7.84
CA ILE A 183 7.65 -30.38 7.88
C ILE A 183 7.82 -30.82 9.34
N GLU A 184 6.93 -31.69 9.81
CA GLU A 184 6.93 -32.19 11.20
C GLU A 184 8.26 -32.89 11.54
N GLY A 185 8.82 -32.54 12.71
CA GLY A 185 10.10 -33.10 13.18
C GLY A 185 11.34 -32.48 12.53
N THR A 186 11.18 -31.44 11.71
CA THR A 186 12.27 -30.67 11.09
C THR A 186 12.10 -29.18 11.27
N ASP A 187 13.11 -28.38 10.87
CA ASP A 187 13.01 -26.92 10.75
C ASP A 187 12.76 -26.48 9.30
N GLU A 188 12.41 -27.41 8.41
CA GLU A 188 12.20 -27.14 6.99
C GLU A 188 10.84 -26.49 6.78
N TYR A 189 10.86 -25.29 6.17
CA TYR A 189 9.64 -24.59 5.77
C TYR A 189 9.03 -25.20 4.51
N VAL A 190 7.72 -25.04 4.38
CA VAL A 190 6.96 -25.50 3.23
C VAL A 190 5.84 -24.53 2.88
N PHE A 191 5.64 -24.28 1.58
CA PHE A 191 4.39 -23.76 1.04
C PHE A 191 3.63 -24.87 0.34
N PHE A 192 2.33 -24.95 0.59
CA PHE A 192 1.44 -25.91 -0.03
C PHE A 192 0.06 -25.30 -0.29
N ALA A 193 -0.64 -25.82 -1.29
CA ALA A 193 -1.96 -25.35 -1.69
C ALA A 193 -3.06 -26.19 -1.06
N VAL A 194 -4.07 -25.51 -0.48
CA VAL A 194 -5.29 -26.15 0.03
C VAL A 194 -6.53 -25.57 -0.63
N ASN A 195 -7.63 -26.32 -0.63
CA ASN A 195 -8.93 -25.91 -1.15
C ASN A 195 -9.90 -25.70 0.02
N SER A 196 -10.54 -24.55 0.11
CA SER A 196 -11.50 -24.23 1.17
C SER A 196 -12.76 -25.09 1.17
N LYS A 197 -13.04 -25.82 0.10
CA LYS A 197 -14.20 -26.71 -0.01
C LYS A 197 -13.88 -28.18 0.33
N HIS A 198 -12.64 -28.48 0.72
CA HIS A 198 -12.25 -29.83 1.10
C HIS A 198 -12.83 -30.21 2.47
N PRO A 199 -13.30 -31.47 2.70
CA PRO A 199 -13.88 -31.91 3.98
C PRO A 199 -12.97 -31.74 5.21
N ASN A 200 -11.66 -31.79 5.03
CA ASN A 200 -10.66 -31.62 6.09
C ASN A 200 -10.21 -30.16 6.28
N TYR A 201 -10.84 -29.21 5.59
CA TYR A 201 -10.72 -27.78 5.82
C TYR A 201 -11.89 -27.31 6.68
N TYR A 202 -11.61 -26.76 7.83
CA TYR A 202 -12.62 -26.27 8.77
C TYR A 202 -12.55 -24.75 8.85
N LEU A 203 -13.52 -24.07 8.27
CA LEU A 203 -13.70 -22.63 8.46
C LEU A 203 -14.30 -22.39 9.85
N ILE A 204 -13.56 -21.76 10.75
CA ILE A 204 -13.96 -21.61 12.15
C ILE A 204 -14.86 -20.38 12.32
N LYS A 205 -14.43 -19.20 11.85
CA LYS A 205 -15.20 -17.94 11.95
C LYS A 205 -14.63 -16.85 11.06
N ASN A 206 -15.45 -15.82 10.80
CA ASN A 206 -14.96 -14.52 10.40
C ASN A 206 -14.45 -13.76 11.64
N THR A 207 -13.24 -13.18 11.57
CA THR A 207 -12.59 -12.53 12.72
C THR A 207 -12.82 -11.03 12.77
N VAL A 208 -13.40 -10.42 11.71
CA VAL A 208 -13.59 -8.98 11.60
C VAL A 208 -15.06 -8.59 11.53
N ASN A 209 -15.34 -7.38 11.97
CA ASN A 209 -16.68 -6.79 11.97
C ASN A 209 -16.83 -5.78 10.82
N SER A 210 -16.68 -6.27 9.59
CA SER A 210 -16.81 -5.49 8.36
C SER A 210 -17.37 -6.36 7.22
N GLN A 211 -17.61 -5.78 6.06
CA GLN A 211 -18.03 -6.53 4.88
C GLN A 211 -16.92 -7.48 4.38
N ASN A 212 -15.65 -7.20 4.68
CA ASN A 212 -14.55 -8.12 4.36
C ASN A 212 -14.74 -9.46 5.07
N TYR A 213 -14.33 -10.54 4.42
CA TYR A 213 -14.22 -11.83 5.06
C TYR A 213 -12.76 -12.14 5.38
N VAL A 214 -12.44 -12.15 6.67
CA VAL A 214 -11.09 -12.43 7.20
C VAL A 214 -11.23 -13.57 8.21
N GLY A 215 -10.87 -14.77 7.80
CA GLY A 215 -11.21 -16.00 8.53
C GLY A 215 -10.10 -16.53 9.43
N GLU A 216 -10.56 -17.36 10.36
CA GLU A 216 -9.77 -18.39 11.02
C GLU A 216 -10.15 -19.73 10.39
N TYR A 217 -9.17 -20.53 9.96
CA TYR A 217 -9.41 -21.89 9.51
C TYR A 217 -8.43 -22.88 10.15
N GLU A 218 -8.84 -24.14 10.19
CA GLU A 218 -8.06 -25.25 10.69
C GLU A 218 -8.00 -26.37 9.67
N LEU A 219 -6.83 -26.99 9.53
CA LEU A 219 -6.62 -28.21 8.76
C LEU A 219 -6.52 -29.38 9.76
N ARG A 220 -7.30 -30.44 9.52
CA ARG A 220 -7.32 -31.65 10.34
C ARG A 220 -7.04 -32.86 9.46
N ASN A 221 -5.81 -33.37 9.52
CA ASN A 221 -5.34 -34.45 8.65
C ASN A 221 -5.69 -34.16 7.17
N TYR A 222 -5.46 -32.91 6.74
CA TYR A 222 -5.72 -32.52 5.37
C TYR A 222 -4.68 -33.19 4.46
N PRO A 223 -5.12 -33.98 3.44
CA PRO A 223 -4.20 -34.71 2.58
C PRO A 223 -3.50 -33.75 1.62
N ILE A 224 -2.17 -33.88 1.53
CA ILE A 224 -1.30 -33.11 0.65
C ILE A 224 -0.46 -34.09 -0.16
N THR A 225 -0.45 -33.90 -1.47
CA THR A 225 0.37 -34.65 -2.43
C THR A 225 1.47 -33.74 -3.00
N ASP A 226 2.40 -34.31 -3.75
CA ASP A 226 3.44 -33.54 -4.45
C ASP A 226 2.86 -32.49 -5.40
N ALA A 227 1.67 -32.73 -5.95
CA ALA A 227 0.96 -31.76 -6.80
C ALA A 227 0.48 -30.50 -6.04
N ASP A 228 0.37 -30.59 -4.72
CA ASP A 228 -0.06 -29.50 -3.85
C ASP A 228 1.12 -28.77 -3.20
N ILE A 229 2.34 -29.34 -3.19
CA ILE A 229 3.54 -28.68 -2.68
C ILE A 229 3.98 -27.58 -3.65
N LEU A 230 4.00 -26.35 -3.17
CA LEU A 230 4.44 -25.19 -3.96
C LEU A 230 5.95 -24.97 -3.84
N GLU A 231 6.50 -25.05 -2.61
CA GLU A 231 7.94 -24.84 -2.39
C GLU A 231 8.38 -25.47 -1.07
N LEU A 232 9.65 -25.84 -0.97
CA LEU A 232 10.28 -26.44 0.20
C LEU A 232 11.54 -25.69 0.63
N GLY A 233 11.89 -25.81 1.91
CA GLY A 233 13.14 -25.32 2.48
C GLY A 233 13.30 -23.80 2.47
N PRO A 234 14.52 -23.30 2.30
CA PRO A 234 14.81 -21.86 2.33
C PRO A 234 14.04 -21.05 1.29
N LYS A 235 13.75 -21.61 0.13
CA LYS A 235 12.95 -20.95 -0.92
C LYS A 235 11.50 -20.70 -0.46
N ALA A 236 10.91 -21.60 0.34
CA ALA A 236 9.56 -21.38 0.89
C ALA A 236 9.53 -20.13 1.77
N TRP A 237 10.58 -19.89 2.57
CA TRP A 237 10.74 -18.66 3.34
C TRP A 237 10.88 -17.43 2.45
N ASP A 238 11.78 -17.48 1.46
CA ASP A 238 11.98 -16.37 0.53
C ASP A 238 10.70 -16.05 -0.26
N ASN A 239 9.89 -17.06 -0.63
CA ASN A 239 8.61 -16.89 -1.29
C ASN A 239 7.58 -16.18 -0.40
N ALA A 240 7.56 -16.46 0.92
CA ALA A 240 6.71 -15.73 1.86
C ALA A 240 7.03 -14.25 1.87
N LEU A 241 8.32 -13.89 1.99
CA LEU A 241 8.76 -12.51 2.04
C LEU A 241 8.58 -11.78 0.70
N ASN A 242 8.89 -12.43 -0.43
CA ASN A 242 8.71 -11.84 -1.75
C ASN A 242 7.25 -11.61 -2.09
N THR A 243 6.34 -12.51 -1.70
CA THR A 243 4.90 -12.30 -1.84
C THR A 243 4.45 -11.01 -1.15
N VAL A 244 4.88 -10.82 0.10
CA VAL A 244 4.56 -9.60 0.87
C VAL A 244 5.22 -8.36 0.23
N ASN A 245 6.45 -8.46 -0.29
CA ASN A 245 7.13 -7.34 -0.94
C ASN A 245 6.41 -6.90 -2.22
N VAL A 246 5.92 -7.81 -3.05
CA VAL A 246 5.12 -7.47 -4.23
C VAL A 246 3.74 -6.92 -3.83
N GLY A 247 3.11 -7.51 -2.79
CA GLY A 247 1.76 -7.15 -2.36
C GLY A 247 1.66 -5.78 -1.69
N LYS A 248 2.63 -5.42 -0.83
CA LYS A 248 2.52 -4.21 0.01
C LYS A 248 2.43 -2.89 -0.76
N TYR A 249 2.91 -2.84 -2.00
CA TYR A 249 2.75 -1.71 -2.90
C TYR A 249 1.28 -1.31 -3.13
N ASN A 250 0.39 -2.28 -3.20
CA ASN A 250 -1.03 -2.08 -3.51
C ASN A 250 -1.80 -1.34 -2.40
N LEU A 251 -1.36 -1.46 -1.13
CA LEU A 251 -2.03 -0.83 0.02
C LEU A 251 -2.05 0.70 -0.08
N GLY A 252 -0.96 1.29 -0.58
CA GLY A 252 -0.90 2.73 -0.78
C GLY A 252 -1.90 3.22 -1.83
N TRP A 253 -2.10 2.49 -2.91
CA TRP A 253 -3.09 2.84 -3.94
C TRP A 253 -4.53 2.72 -3.43
N ALA A 254 -4.85 1.72 -2.61
CA ALA A 254 -6.13 1.64 -1.95
C ALA A 254 -6.37 2.85 -1.03
N SER A 255 -5.34 3.25 -0.28
CA SER A 255 -5.38 4.44 0.59
C SER A 255 -5.66 5.71 -0.21
N ILE A 256 -5.02 5.87 -1.38
CA ILE A 256 -5.26 7.00 -2.29
C ILE A 256 -6.72 7.00 -2.79
N GLY A 257 -7.23 5.84 -3.22
CA GLY A 257 -8.62 5.70 -3.69
C GLY A 257 -9.64 6.08 -2.63
N ILE A 258 -9.55 5.47 -1.44
CA ILE A 258 -10.43 5.75 -0.28
C ILE A 258 -10.40 7.24 0.07
N SER A 259 -9.21 7.82 0.22
CA SER A 259 -9.03 9.22 0.60
C SER A 259 -9.55 10.19 -0.47
N THR A 260 -9.47 9.82 -1.75
CA THR A 260 -9.97 10.65 -2.86
C THR A 260 -11.49 10.73 -2.84
N HIS A 261 -12.19 9.62 -2.63
CA HIS A 261 -13.66 9.64 -2.55
C HIS A 261 -14.14 10.45 -1.33
N ALA A 262 -13.53 10.20 -0.18
CA ALA A 262 -13.83 10.96 1.05
C ALA A 262 -13.59 12.46 0.87
N PHE A 263 -12.54 12.84 0.10
CA PHE A 263 -12.25 14.25 -0.18
C PHE A 263 -13.37 14.91 -0.99
N TYR A 264 -13.87 14.26 -2.04
CA TYR A 264 -14.98 14.78 -2.82
C TYR A 264 -16.26 14.96 -1.97
N GLU A 265 -16.58 13.98 -1.13
CA GLU A 265 -17.77 14.05 -0.28
C GLU A 265 -17.64 15.17 0.76
N ALA A 266 -16.49 15.29 1.43
CA ALA A 266 -16.24 16.35 2.40
C ALA A 266 -16.28 17.76 1.76
N MET A 267 -15.69 17.91 0.56
CA MET A 267 -15.69 19.16 -0.18
C MET A 267 -17.11 19.56 -0.59
N ASN A 268 -17.87 18.65 -1.18
CA ASN A 268 -19.26 18.90 -1.58
C ASN A 268 -20.13 19.27 -0.38
N HIS A 269 -19.94 18.59 0.76
CA HIS A 269 -20.65 18.92 1.98
C HIS A 269 -20.31 20.33 2.49
N ALA A 270 -19.03 20.63 2.68
CA ALA A 270 -18.58 21.90 3.25
C ALA A 270 -18.91 23.12 2.37
N ALA A 271 -18.77 22.97 1.04
CA ALA A 271 -19.05 24.04 0.09
C ALA A 271 -20.53 24.40 -0.05
N ASN A 272 -21.44 23.49 0.37
CA ASN A 272 -22.89 23.68 0.29
C ASN A 272 -23.58 23.83 1.66
N ARG A 273 -22.80 23.89 2.75
CA ARG A 273 -23.30 24.09 4.11
C ARG A 273 -23.07 25.51 4.60
N ASN A 274 -24.14 26.20 4.96
CA ASN A 274 -24.08 27.55 5.55
C ASN A 274 -24.13 27.44 7.07
N LEU A 275 -23.20 28.10 7.77
CA LEU A 275 -23.18 28.27 9.22
C LEU A 275 -22.86 29.73 9.55
N TYR A 276 -23.61 30.33 10.44
CA TYR A 276 -23.39 31.73 10.86
C TYR A 276 -23.42 32.72 9.68
N GLY A 277 -24.17 32.43 8.61
CA GLY A 277 -24.29 33.29 7.44
C GLY A 277 -23.21 33.19 6.39
N ILE A 278 -22.20 32.29 6.55
CA ILE A 278 -21.15 32.01 5.58
C ILE A 278 -21.04 30.51 5.29
N PHE A 279 -20.46 30.13 4.15
CA PHE A 279 -20.20 28.73 3.86
C PHE A 279 -19.09 28.16 4.76
N VAL A 280 -19.18 26.87 5.07
CA VAL A 280 -18.16 26.18 5.89
C VAL A 280 -16.76 26.33 5.27
N THR A 281 -16.68 26.32 3.94
CA THR A 281 -15.44 26.55 3.18
C THR A 281 -14.87 27.98 3.32
N ASP A 282 -15.61 28.95 3.89
CA ASP A 282 -15.11 30.32 4.10
C ASP A 282 -14.33 30.47 5.40
N PHE A 283 -14.47 29.53 6.34
CA PHE A 283 -13.69 29.55 7.57
C PHE A 283 -12.20 29.25 7.31
N PRO A 284 -11.27 30.10 7.81
CA PRO A 284 -9.83 29.96 7.52
C PRO A 284 -9.24 28.61 7.94
N HIS A 285 -9.65 28.05 9.08
CA HIS A 285 -9.17 26.75 9.56
C HIS A 285 -9.66 25.60 8.69
N ILE A 286 -10.89 25.68 8.15
CA ILE A 286 -11.43 24.68 7.21
C ILE A 286 -10.68 24.71 5.88
N LYS A 287 -10.41 25.91 5.34
CA LYS A 287 -9.55 26.04 4.14
C LYS A 287 -8.19 25.39 4.36
N LYS A 288 -7.57 25.64 5.52
CA LYS A 288 -6.27 25.06 5.88
C LYS A 288 -6.32 23.53 5.91
N MET A 289 -7.35 22.94 6.53
CA MET A 289 -7.52 21.48 6.56
C MET A 289 -7.63 20.88 5.16
N PHE A 290 -8.42 21.50 4.28
CA PHE A 290 -8.56 21.05 2.89
C PHE A 290 -7.27 21.19 2.09
N VAL A 291 -6.55 22.31 2.21
CA VAL A 291 -5.28 22.54 1.50
C VAL A 291 -4.24 21.51 1.97
N ASP A 292 -4.17 21.23 3.27
CA ASP A 292 -3.26 20.24 3.84
C ASP A 292 -3.63 18.81 3.37
N ALA A 293 -4.91 18.43 3.44
CA ALA A 293 -5.40 17.15 2.95
C ALA A 293 -5.13 16.95 1.45
N PHE A 294 -5.36 17.98 0.63
CA PHE A 294 -5.08 17.94 -0.81
C PHE A 294 -3.59 17.78 -1.10
N ALA A 295 -2.73 18.58 -0.44
CA ALA A 295 -1.29 18.50 -0.62
C ALA A 295 -0.75 17.10 -0.27
N ARG A 296 -1.22 16.51 0.85
CA ARG A 296 -0.88 15.14 1.25
C ARG A 296 -1.35 14.11 0.23
N LEU A 297 -2.57 14.22 -0.26
CA LEU A 297 -3.14 13.30 -1.24
C LEU A 297 -2.42 13.35 -2.59
N VAL A 298 -2.03 14.54 -3.06
CA VAL A 298 -1.20 14.72 -4.25
C VAL A 298 0.19 14.10 -4.05
N ALA A 299 0.83 14.33 -2.91
CA ALA A 299 2.13 13.75 -2.56
C ALA A 299 2.08 12.22 -2.55
N MET A 300 1.05 11.63 -1.92
CA MET A 300 0.82 10.18 -1.91
C MET A 300 0.80 9.62 -3.34
N LYS A 301 0.07 10.28 -4.23
CA LYS A 301 -0.10 9.81 -5.61
C LYS A 301 1.16 9.95 -6.45
N LEU A 302 1.89 11.05 -6.29
CA LEU A 302 3.18 11.26 -6.97
C LEU A 302 4.20 10.20 -6.52
N TYR A 303 4.32 9.97 -5.22
CA TYR A 303 5.19 8.93 -4.67
C TYR A 303 4.83 7.54 -5.21
N ALA A 304 3.56 7.18 -5.13
CA ALA A 304 3.05 5.88 -5.55
C ALA A 304 3.32 5.58 -7.03
N GLY A 305 3.09 6.56 -7.90
CA GLY A 305 3.36 6.40 -9.34
C GLY A 305 4.84 6.18 -9.64
N ARG A 306 5.74 6.91 -8.95
CA ARG A 306 7.18 6.76 -9.16
C ARG A 306 7.72 5.46 -8.61
N THR A 307 7.19 4.98 -7.49
CA THR A 307 7.52 3.65 -6.94
C THR A 307 7.26 2.54 -7.96
N ALA A 308 6.16 2.63 -8.74
CA ALA A 308 5.88 1.68 -9.81
C ALA A 308 6.97 1.65 -10.88
N ASP A 309 7.48 2.81 -11.30
CA ASP A 309 8.56 2.88 -12.29
C ASP A 309 9.81 2.13 -11.81
N TYR A 310 10.18 2.29 -10.52
CA TYR A 310 11.30 1.56 -9.92
C TYR A 310 11.05 0.06 -9.82
N MET A 311 9.84 -0.38 -9.46
CA MET A 311 9.47 -1.79 -9.45
C MET A 311 9.56 -2.40 -10.84
N ARG A 312 8.99 -1.75 -11.85
CA ARG A 312 8.93 -2.20 -13.24
C ARG A 312 10.30 -2.17 -13.95
N SER A 313 11.26 -1.47 -13.39
CA SER A 313 12.64 -1.38 -13.88
C SER A 313 13.61 -2.18 -13.02
N ALA A 314 13.13 -2.92 -12.02
CA ALA A 314 13.99 -3.69 -11.13
C ALA A 314 14.69 -4.86 -11.85
N SER A 315 15.87 -5.23 -11.34
CA SER A 315 16.62 -6.41 -11.77
C SER A 315 17.29 -7.04 -10.55
N LEU A 316 18.08 -8.10 -10.76
CA LEU A 316 18.89 -8.69 -9.68
C LEU A 316 19.96 -7.71 -9.19
N GLU A 317 20.43 -6.80 -10.06
CA GLU A 317 21.46 -5.79 -9.78
C GLU A 317 20.87 -4.48 -9.26
N ASP A 318 19.62 -4.16 -9.63
CA ASP A 318 18.92 -2.96 -9.18
C ASP A 318 17.65 -3.31 -8.37
N ARG A 319 17.84 -3.35 -7.07
CA ARG A 319 16.79 -3.69 -6.11
C ARG A 319 16.38 -2.50 -5.25
N ARG A 320 16.56 -1.26 -5.73
CA ARG A 320 16.23 -0.02 -4.99
C ARG A 320 14.77 0.03 -4.57
N TYR A 321 13.85 -0.58 -5.32
CA TYR A 321 12.43 -0.66 -4.97
C TYR A 321 12.17 -1.29 -3.59
N LEU A 322 13.10 -2.10 -3.05
CA LEU A 322 12.97 -2.71 -1.73
C LEU A 322 13.01 -1.70 -0.57
N LEU A 323 13.50 -0.47 -0.79
CA LEU A 323 13.30 0.66 0.11
C LEU A 323 11.95 1.35 -0.15
N PHE A 324 11.59 1.53 -1.42
CA PHE A 324 10.44 2.36 -1.77
C PHE A 324 9.10 1.68 -1.48
N ASP A 325 8.99 0.37 -1.62
CA ASP A 325 7.76 -0.38 -1.32
C ASP A 325 7.37 -0.37 0.17
N PRO A 326 8.27 -0.59 1.14
CA PRO A 326 7.93 -0.40 2.55
C PRO A 326 7.49 1.03 2.88
N ILE A 327 8.08 2.05 2.22
CA ILE A 327 7.65 3.44 2.37
C ILE A 327 6.27 3.64 1.73
N MET A 328 6.01 3.08 0.55
CA MET A 328 4.68 3.09 -0.07
C MET A 328 3.63 2.52 0.88
N LYS A 329 3.91 1.37 1.47
CA LYS A 329 3.01 0.75 2.44
C LYS A 329 2.86 1.60 3.71
N MET A 330 3.95 2.00 4.33
CA MET A 330 3.92 2.66 5.64
C MET A 330 3.50 4.13 5.51
N LYS A 331 4.25 4.93 4.74
CA LYS A 331 4.04 6.40 4.70
C LYS A 331 2.77 6.77 3.95
N VAL A 332 2.47 6.13 2.81
CA VAL A 332 1.27 6.47 2.03
C VAL A 332 0.00 6.07 2.77
N THR A 333 -0.02 4.92 3.46
CA THR A 333 -1.22 4.52 4.21
C THR A 333 -1.44 5.36 5.48
N THR A 334 -0.38 5.77 6.19
CA THR A 334 -0.50 6.68 7.34
C THR A 334 -0.86 8.10 6.92
N GLN A 335 -0.40 8.57 5.76
CA GLN A 335 -0.86 9.82 5.16
C GLN A 335 -2.35 9.78 4.81
N GLY A 336 -2.86 8.61 4.37
CA GLY A 336 -4.30 8.44 4.16
C GLY A 336 -5.11 8.56 5.46
N GLU A 337 -4.63 8.00 6.58
CA GLU A 337 -5.24 8.24 7.89
C GLU A 337 -5.24 9.74 8.25
N GLU A 338 -4.15 10.44 7.99
CA GLU A 338 -4.02 11.89 8.23
C GLU A 338 -5.02 12.69 7.39
N VAL A 339 -5.12 12.38 6.08
CA VAL A 339 -6.10 13.01 5.17
C VAL A 339 -7.52 12.81 5.70
N ILE A 340 -7.88 11.58 6.07
CA ILE A 340 -9.21 11.30 6.62
C ILE A 340 -9.46 12.03 7.93
N ASN A 341 -8.48 12.14 8.83
CA ASN A 341 -8.61 12.88 10.08
C ASN A 341 -8.90 14.38 9.83
N LEU A 342 -8.13 15.02 8.93
CA LEU A 342 -8.35 16.41 8.54
C LEU A 342 -9.76 16.64 7.95
N LEU A 343 -10.17 15.72 7.07
CA LEU A 343 -11.49 15.80 6.45
C LEU A 343 -12.63 15.49 7.43
N TRP A 344 -12.40 14.68 8.46
CA TRP A 344 -13.40 14.37 9.47
C TRP A 344 -13.73 15.59 10.32
N ASP A 345 -12.73 16.38 10.69
CA ASP A 345 -12.95 17.66 11.38
C ASP A 345 -13.76 18.65 10.52
N VAL A 346 -13.66 18.54 9.19
CA VAL A 346 -14.45 19.35 8.25
C VAL A 346 -15.90 18.86 8.14
N ILE A 347 -16.10 17.56 7.91
CA ILE A 347 -17.44 16.96 7.68
C ILE A 347 -18.22 16.80 9.00
N ALA A 348 -17.50 16.74 10.11
CA ALA A 348 -18.01 16.66 11.48
C ALA A 348 -18.97 15.46 11.70
N ALA A 349 -20.11 15.69 12.38
CA ALA A 349 -21.06 14.63 12.71
C ALA A 349 -21.64 13.89 11.49
N LYS A 350 -21.69 14.53 10.33
CA LYS A 350 -22.11 13.88 9.07
C LYS A 350 -21.22 12.70 8.70
N GLY A 351 -19.94 12.71 9.09
CA GLY A 351 -19.02 11.60 8.89
C GLY A 351 -19.38 10.31 9.65
N PHE A 352 -20.40 10.33 10.51
CA PHE A 352 -20.96 9.15 11.19
C PHE A 352 -22.26 8.65 10.56
N GLU A 353 -22.82 9.38 9.59
CA GLU A 353 -24.08 8.99 8.96
C GLU A 353 -23.89 7.74 8.12
N LYS A 354 -24.74 6.73 8.36
CA LYS A 354 -24.67 5.42 7.69
C LYS A 354 -24.73 5.48 6.15
N ASP A 355 -25.32 6.55 5.61
CA ASP A 355 -25.56 6.72 4.17
C ASP A 355 -24.41 7.47 3.46
N THR A 356 -23.30 7.79 4.16
CA THR A 356 -22.15 8.46 3.59
C THR A 356 -21.00 7.49 3.26
N ILE A 357 -20.29 7.76 2.19
CA ILE A 357 -19.01 7.07 1.89
C ILE A 357 -17.99 7.40 2.96
N PHE A 358 -18.04 8.62 3.51
CA PHE A 358 -17.07 9.07 4.50
C PHE A 358 -17.04 8.18 5.74
N GLU A 359 -18.19 7.73 6.25
CA GLU A 359 -18.26 6.81 7.39
C GLU A 359 -17.47 5.51 7.09
N MET A 360 -17.70 4.92 5.93
CA MET A 360 -17.01 3.71 5.51
C MET A 360 -15.51 3.99 5.32
N ALA A 361 -15.14 5.07 4.64
CA ALA A 361 -13.76 5.47 4.43
C ALA A 361 -13.00 5.71 5.75
N ALA A 362 -13.64 6.38 6.72
CA ALA A 362 -13.05 6.67 8.03
C ALA A 362 -12.78 5.41 8.87
N ARG A 363 -13.60 4.40 8.74
CA ARG A 363 -13.41 3.08 9.36
C ARG A 363 -12.32 2.28 8.62
N ASP A 364 -12.44 2.17 7.32
CA ASP A 364 -11.67 1.25 6.48
C ASP A 364 -10.21 1.69 6.31
N ILE A 365 -9.94 2.99 6.23
CA ILE A 365 -8.57 3.52 6.11
C ILE A 365 -7.66 3.04 7.23
N ARG A 366 -8.21 2.78 8.43
CA ARG A 366 -7.49 2.34 9.62
C ARG A 366 -6.88 0.93 9.47
N ALA A 367 -7.42 0.11 8.59
CA ALA A 367 -6.89 -1.24 8.35
C ALA A 367 -5.54 -1.20 7.60
N LEU A 368 -5.41 -0.34 6.60
CA LEU A 368 -4.29 -0.35 5.66
C LEU A 368 -2.89 -0.23 6.31
N PRO A 369 -2.62 0.67 7.28
CA PRO A 369 -1.32 0.71 7.94
C PRO A 369 -1.02 -0.51 8.82
N LYS A 370 -2.01 -1.34 9.15
CA LYS A 370 -1.88 -2.51 10.05
C LYS A 370 -1.73 -3.83 9.29
N LEU A 371 -2.20 -3.90 8.04
CA LEU A 371 -2.09 -5.10 7.20
C LEU A 371 -0.66 -5.26 6.64
N GLU A 372 -0.27 -6.50 6.31
CA GLU A 372 1.01 -6.85 5.65
C GLU A 372 2.25 -6.25 6.33
N GLY A 373 2.33 -6.42 7.63
CA GLY A 373 3.32 -5.80 8.50
C GLY A 373 2.88 -4.41 8.99
N THR A 374 2.99 -4.18 10.30
CA THR A 374 2.63 -2.90 10.91
C THR A 374 3.55 -1.76 10.44
N VAL A 375 3.20 -0.52 10.75
CA VAL A 375 4.06 0.66 10.53
C VAL A 375 5.46 0.41 11.12
N HIS A 376 5.53 -0.07 12.36
CA HIS A 376 6.79 -0.32 13.06
C HIS A 376 7.68 -1.36 12.35
N VAL A 377 7.10 -2.46 11.87
CA VAL A 377 7.82 -3.50 11.12
C VAL A 377 8.41 -2.91 9.83
N ASN A 378 7.66 -2.07 9.12
CA ASN A 378 8.15 -1.46 7.89
C ASN A 378 9.23 -0.40 8.15
N ILE A 379 9.12 0.42 9.21
CA ILE A 379 10.18 1.36 9.59
C ILE A 379 11.46 0.63 9.98
N ALA A 380 11.36 -0.46 10.76
CA ALA A 380 12.52 -1.29 11.11
C ALA A 380 13.20 -1.92 9.88
N LEU A 381 12.46 -2.12 8.79
CA LEU A 381 13.01 -2.51 7.50
C LEU A 381 13.67 -1.32 6.79
N ILE A 382 12.98 -0.19 6.70
CA ILE A 382 13.43 1.03 6.01
C ILE A 382 14.76 1.54 6.57
N ILE A 383 14.93 1.53 7.88
CA ILE A 383 16.14 2.07 8.53
C ILE A 383 17.43 1.32 8.17
N LYS A 384 17.33 0.07 7.69
CA LYS A 384 18.48 -0.71 7.22
C LYS A 384 19.16 -0.09 6.00
N PHE A 385 18.45 0.72 5.24
CA PHE A 385 18.96 1.39 4.03
C PHE A 385 19.57 2.77 4.31
N LEU A 386 19.36 3.33 5.51
CA LEU A 386 19.70 4.71 5.88
C LEU A 386 21.17 5.06 5.55
N GLN A 387 22.11 4.19 5.93
CA GLN A 387 23.54 4.43 5.76
C GLN A 387 23.92 4.59 4.28
N ASN A 388 23.49 3.64 3.44
CA ASN A 388 23.84 3.66 2.01
C ASN A 388 23.07 4.76 1.26
N TYR A 389 21.83 5.03 1.66
CA TYR A 389 21.03 6.05 1.03
C TYR A 389 21.57 7.48 1.29
N LEU A 390 21.89 7.81 2.53
CA LEU A 390 22.31 9.16 2.91
C LEU A 390 23.80 9.44 2.67
N PHE A 391 24.67 8.43 2.81
CA PHE A 391 26.12 8.65 2.90
C PHE A 391 26.95 7.98 1.80
N ASN A 392 26.42 6.96 1.12
CA ASN A 392 27.17 6.17 0.15
C ASN A 392 26.48 6.10 -1.21
N PRO A 393 26.27 7.22 -1.91
CA PRO A 393 25.60 7.21 -3.20
C PRO A 393 26.41 6.44 -4.24
N ALA A 394 25.72 5.66 -5.07
CA ALA A 394 26.29 4.93 -6.20
C ALA A 394 25.81 5.49 -7.54
N LYS A 395 26.46 5.08 -8.62
CA LYS A 395 26.03 5.43 -9.96
C LYS A 395 24.97 4.43 -10.42
N TYR A 396 23.83 4.97 -10.82
CA TYR A 396 22.74 4.23 -11.47
C TYR A 396 22.25 5.03 -12.66
N ASP A 397 21.76 4.33 -13.66
CA ASP A 397 21.00 4.94 -14.74
C ASP A 397 19.69 5.53 -14.21
N GLU A 398 19.20 6.56 -14.89
CA GLU A 398 17.90 7.14 -14.59
C GLU A 398 16.80 6.13 -14.89
N ILE A 399 15.86 6.00 -13.97
CA ILE A 399 14.68 5.17 -14.18
C ILE A 399 13.71 5.92 -15.08
N PRO A 400 13.35 5.38 -16.26
CA PRO A 400 12.35 6.00 -17.13
C PRO A 400 10.95 5.92 -16.52
N GLN A 401 10.01 6.71 -17.05
CA GLN A 401 8.60 6.48 -16.82
C GLN A 401 8.18 5.15 -17.48
N ARG A 402 7.54 4.27 -16.71
CA ARG A 402 7.16 2.93 -17.14
C ARG A 402 5.63 2.81 -17.24
N ASN A 403 5.07 3.52 -18.23
CA ASN A 403 3.64 3.48 -18.56
C ASN A 403 3.33 2.62 -19.82
N ASP A 404 4.31 1.86 -20.27
CA ASP A 404 4.22 0.89 -21.36
C ASP A 404 3.43 -0.36 -20.98
N ALA A 405 2.93 -1.11 -21.96
CA ALA A 405 2.39 -2.45 -21.76
C ALA A 405 3.54 -3.45 -21.61
N ALA A 406 3.66 -4.06 -20.42
CA ALA A 406 4.70 -5.05 -20.13
C ALA A 406 4.22 -6.12 -19.18
N ASP A 407 4.87 -7.28 -19.22
CA ASP A 407 4.69 -8.33 -18.21
C ASP A 407 5.77 -8.21 -17.14
N ASP A 408 5.37 -7.77 -15.97
CA ASP A 408 6.27 -7.53 -14.83
C ASP A 408 6.39 -8.77 -13.91
N ALA A 409 6.03 -9.95 -14.39
CA ALA A 409 6.08 -11.21 -13.61
C ALA A 409 7.48 -11.58 -13.13
N PHE A 410 8.54 -10.96 -13.69
CA PHE A 410 9.90 -11.09 -13.19
C PHE A 410 10.02 -10.69 -11.70
N LEU A 411 9.11 -9.85 -11.18
CA LEU A 411 9.05 -9.48 -9.77
C LEU A 411 8.89 -10.68 -8.82
N PHE A 412 8.33 -11.79 -9.31
CA PHE A 412 8.29 -13.06 -8.57
C PHE A 412 9.63 -13.79 -8.53
N ASN A 413 10.62 -13.37 -9.32
CA ASN A 413 11.93 -14.02 -9.43
C ASN A 413 13.10 -13.12 -8.98
N GLN A 414 12.86 -12.18 -8.05
CA GLN A 414 13.87 -11.23 -7.55
C GLN A 414 14.91 -11.85 -6.59
N GLY A 415 14.84 -13.16 -6.37
CA GLY A 415 15.76 -13.88 -5.50
C GLY A 415 15.54 -13.60 -3.99
N PRO A 416 16.47 -14.01 -3.14
CA PRO A 416 16.31 -13.92 -1.69
C PRO A 416 16.32 -12.47 -1.20
N THR A 417 15.53 -12.18 -0.18
CA THR A 417 15.47 -10.86 0.50
C THR A 417 16.57 -10.68 1.55
N ARG A 418 17.75 -11.25 1.28
CA ARG A 418 18.92 -11.14 2.16
C ARG A 418 19.77 -9.94 1.78
N LYS A 419 20.65 -9.50 2.71
CA LYS A 419 21.65 -8.46 2.47
C LYS A 419 21.05 -7.10 2.06
N LEU A 420 19.91 -6.73 2.61
CA LEU A 420 19.24 -5.47 2.31
C LEU A 420 20.11 -4.24 2.59
N ALA A 421 20.96 -4.30 3.63
CA ALA A 421 21.87 -3.22 3.98
C ALA A 421 23.01 -3.03 2.94
N GLU A 422 23.22 -3.96 2.01
CA GLU A 422 24.20 -3.82 0.92
C GLU A 422 23.64 -3.10 -0.31
N ILE A 423 22.32 -2.93 -0.41
CA ILE A 423 21.67 -2.22 -1.51
C ILE A 423 22.10 -0.75 -1.49
N GLN A 424 22.58 -0.28 -2.63
CA GLN A 424 22.99 1.11 -2.83
C GLN A 424 21.92 1.91 -3.56
N PHE A 425 22.05 3.23 -3.51
CA PHE A 425 21.12 4.16 -4.11
C PHE A 425 21.88 5.24 -4.88
N HIS A 426 21.27 5.81 -5.91
CA HIS A 426 21.81 7.00 -6.56
C HIS A 426 21.68 8.22 -5.64
N ASP A 427 22.43 9.26 -5.94
CA ASP A 427 22.38 10.51 -5.18
C ASP A 427 20.99 11.16 -5.27
N TYR A 428 20.28 11.19 -4.15
CA TYR A 428 18.96 11.80 -4.04
C TYR A 428 18.96 13.31 -4.32
N ASN A 429 20.10 13.99 -4.13
CA ASN A 429 20.21 15.43 -4.41
C ASN A 429 19.88 15.76 -5.86
N LYS A 430 20.08 14.84 -6.81
CA LYS A 430 19.69 15.05 -8.21
C LYS A 430 18.19 15.40 -8.36
N ALA A 431 17.32 14.79 -7.58
CA ALA A 431 15.89 15.11 -7.59
C ALA A 431 15.60 16.44 -6.90
N PHE A 432 16.31 16.72 -5.81
CA PHE A 432 16.15 17.97 -5.05
C PHE A 432 16.65 19.21 -5.80
N ASP A 433 17.61 19.04 -6.70
CA ASP A 433 18.17 20.14 -7.50
C ASP A 433 17.35 20.45 -8.77
N LEU A 434 16.27 19.70 -9.02
CA LEU A 434 15.33 19.99 -10.11
C LEU A 434 14.49 21.23 -9.88
N TYR A 435 14.38 21.71 -8.63
CA TYR A 435 13.48 22.78 -8.22
C TYR A 435 14.15 23.74 -7.23
N ASP A 436 13.80 25.03 -7.37
CA ASP A 436 14.16 26.10 -6.42
C ASP A 436 12.89 26.63 -5.75
N LEU A 437 12.50 26.00 -4.64
CA LEU A 437 11.27 26.31 -3.91
C LEU A 437 11.60 26.66 -2.45
N PRO A 438 10.93 27.67 -1.85
CA PRO A 438 11.23 28.13 -0.48
C PRO A 438 11.17 27.02 0.56
N ASN A 439 10.11 26.21 0.56
CA ASN A 439 9.95 25.12 1.54
C ASN A 439 10.83 23.91 1.26
N LEU A 440 11.15 23.65 0.00
CA LEU A 440 12.15 22.65 -0.38
C LEU A 440 13.53 23.03 0.14
N THR A 441 13.91 24.30 0.05
CA THR A 441 15.18 24.81 0.60
C THR A 441 15.26 24.60 2.12
N ILE A 442 14.19 24.91 2.86
CA ILE A 442 14.11 24.63 4.31
C ILE A 442 14.28 23.13 4.58
N PHE A 443 13.62 22.27 3.78
CA PHE A 443 13.73 20.83 3.96
C PHE A 443 15.15 20.31 3.63
N LYS A 444 15.82 20.83 2.61
CA LYS A 444 17.25 20.52 2.33
C LYS A 444 18.15 20.87 3.53
N GLU A 445 17.90 21.99 4.21
CA GLU A 445 18.60 22.34 5.45
C GLU A 445 18.31 21.34 6.58
N GLN A 446 17.05 20.92 6.75
CA GLN A 446 16.70 19.88 7.74
C GLN A 446 17.44 18.58 7.45
N ILE A 447 17.51 18.13 6.19
CA ILE A 447 18.26 16.91 5.81
C ILE A 447 19.75 17.06 6.13
N LYS A 448 20.34 18.21 5.83
CA LYS A 448 21.76 18.49 6.15
C LYS A 448 22.02 18.36 7.65
N LEU A 449 21.21 19.03 8.47
CA LEU A 449 21.31 18.97 9.94
C LEU A 449 21.05 17.56 10.49
N PHE A 450 20.12 16.82 9.88
CA PHE A 450 19.85 15.43 10.25
C PHE A 450 21.07 14.53 9.98
N LYS A 451 21.71 14.66 8.83
CA LYS A 451 22.97 13.94 8.53
C LYS A 451 24.07 14.32 9.51
N GLU A 452 24.21 15.60 9.84
CA GLU A 452 25.17 16.06 10.84
C GLU A 452 24.87 15.46 12.23
N SER A 453 23.60 15.41 12.65
CA SER A 453 23.19 14.80 13.92
C SER A 453 23.55 13.33 14.02
N LEU A 454 23.35 12.57 12.94
CA LEU A 454 23.69 11.14 12.89
C LEU A 454 25.19 10.88 13.03
N ILE A 455 26.05 11.84 12.63
CA ILE A 455 27.51 11.74 12.75
C ILE A 455 27.99 12.28 14.12
N MET A 456 27.48 13.43 14.54
CA MET A 456 28.00 14.17 15.68
C MET A 456 27.36 13.80 17.02
N ALA A 457 26.16 13.23 16.96
CA ALA A 457 25.37 12.77 18.11
C ALA A 457 24.72 11.41 17.81
N PRO A 458 25.52 10.38 17.42
CA PRO A 458 24.99 9.09 16.98
C PRO A 458 24.20 8.42 18.12
N ALA A 459 23.26 7.55 17.74
CA ALA A 459 22.57 6.70 18.70
C ALA A 459 23.56 5.77 19.41
N SER A 460 23.45 5.66 20.72
CA SER A 460 24.24 4.72 21.52
C SER A 460 23.88 3.27 21.20
N LYS A 461 24.69 2.30 21.68
CA LYS A 461 24.38 0.87 21.50
C LYS A 461 23.06 0.48 22.16
N GLU A 462 22.71 1.13 23.26
CA GLU A 462 21.45 0.94 23.97
C GLU A 462 20.30 1.53 23.15
N GLN A 463 20.44 2.74 22.64
CA GLN A 463 19.45 3.39 21.77
C GLN A 463 19.23 2.64 20.44
N MET A 464 20.28 2.04 19.87
CA MET A 464 20.14 1.20 18.67
C MET A 464 19.33 -0.09 18.91
N LYS A 465 19.22 -0.54 20.16
CA LYS A 465 18.35 -1.65 20.59
C LYS A 465 16.96 -1.17 21.01
N ASP A 466 16.83 0.12 21.28
CA ASP A 466 15.55 0.75 21.63
C ASP A 466 14.76 1.01 20.36
N ILE A 467 13.78 0.15 20.10
CA ILE A 467 12.92 0.24 18.93
C ILE A 467 12.25 1.62 18.84
N ASP A 468 11.84 2.22 19.95
CA ASP A 468 11.13 3.51 19.97
C ASP A 468 12.02 4.67 19.44
N VAL A 469 13.29 4.72 19.84
CA VAL A 469 14.25 5.69 19.30
C VAL A 469 14.50 5.46 17.81
N MET A 470 14.72 4.20 17.43
CA MET A 470 15.01 3.84 16.03
C MET A 470 13.82 4.08 15.11
N LEU A 471 12.59 3.90 15.58
CA LEU A 471 11.39 4.23 14.83
C LEU A 471 11.31 5.72 14.52
N THR A 472 11.60 6.59 15.50
CA THR A 472 11.55 8.04 15.30
C THR A 472 12.62 8.53 14.32
N ILE A 473 13.84 7.97 14.40
CA ILE A 473 14.89 8.21 13.39
C ILE A 473 14.45 7.72 12.01
N GLY A 474 13.80 6.58 11.95
CA GLY A 474 13.26 5.99 10.72
C GLY A 474 12.15 6.85 10.09
N GLU A 475 11.28 7.47 10.88
CA GLU A 475 10.27 8.42 10.38
C GLU A 475 10.91 9.65 9.73
N MET A 476 11.93 10.26 10.36
CA MET A 476 12.66 11.37 9.75
C MET A 476 13.36 10.94 8.46
N PHE A 477 14.04 9.78 8.49
CA PHE A 477 14.69 9.24 7.29
C PHE A 477 13.69 9.00 6.16
N THR A 478 12.54 8.43 6.45
CA THR A 478 11.49 8.10 5.46
C THR A 478 11.08 9.30 4.62
N LEU A 479 11.07 10.51 5.19
CA LEU A 479 10.69 11.73 4.46
C LEU A 479 11.67 12.07 3.33
N VAL A 480 12.94 11.65 3.40
CA VAL A 480 13.94 11.95 2.37
C VAL A 480 13.68 11.17 1.08
N PRO A 481 13.63 9.83 1.06
CA PRO A 481 13.27 9.07 -0.14
C PRO A 481 11.81 9.31 -0.59
N TYR A 482 10.90 9.65 0.34
CA TYR A 482 9.54 10.05 -0.01
C TYR A 482 9.55 11.34 -0.86
N ALA A 483 10.28 12.37 -0.42
CA ALA A 483 10.42 13.62 -1.15
C ALA A 483 11.17 13.44 -2.49
N GLN A 484 12.18 12.57 -2.55
CA GLN A 484 12.90 12.27 -3.78
C GLN A 484 11.96 11.77 -4.88
N LEU A 485 11.22 10.67 -4.63
CA LEU A 485 10.34 10.09 -5.65
C LEU A 485 9.17 11.03 -6.02
N LEU A 486 8.70 11.81 -5.06
CA LEU A 486 7.71 12.86 -5.29
C LEU A 486 8.21 13.89 -6.31
N LEU A 487 9.42 14.43 -6.12
CA LEU A 487 10.04 15.43 -7.02
C LEU A 487 10.32 14.85 -8.41
N GLU A 488 10.86 13.63 -8.49
CA GLU A 488 11.07 12.94 -9.77
C GLU A 488 9.76 12.82 -10.56
N ASN A 489 8.69 12.39 -9.91
CA ASN A 489 7.40 12.20 -10.56
C ASN A 489 6.70 13.52 -10.90
N ALA A 490 6.87 14.53 -10.05
CA ALA A 490 6.37 15.87 -10.31
C ALA A 490 7.00 16.47 -11.59
N LYS A 491 8.27 16.19 -11.86
CA LYS A 491 8.95 16.58 -13.10
C LYS A 491 8.35 15.88 -14.31
N ILE A 492 8.09 14.57 -14.20
CA ILE A 492 7.49 13.77 -15.28
C ILE A 492 6.10 14.29 -15.66
N TYR A 493 5.28 14.64 -14.66
CA TYR A 493 3.90 15.09 -14.87
C TYR A 493 3.74 16.61 -15.02
N GLY A 494 4.80 17.39 -14.90
CA GLY A 494 4.73 18.86 -14.99
C GLY A 494 3.83 19.48 -13.92
N ILE A 495 4.00 19.05 -12.67
CA ILE A 495 3.18 19.54 -11.54
C ILE A 495 3.51 21.01 -11.26
N ASP A 496 2.47 21.83 -11.05
CA ASP A 496 2.61 23.24 -10.69
C ASP A 496 3.46 23.41 -9.42
N GLU A 497 4.48 24.28 -9.51
CA GLU A 497 5.42 24.54 -8.40
C GLU A 497 4.73 25.07 -7.14
N LEU A 498 3.59 25.76 -7.28
CA LEU A 498 2.79 26.20 -6.13
C LEU A 498 2.25 25.01 -5.33
N ILE A 499 1.83 23.94 -6.01
CA ILE A 499 1.41 22.69 -5.34
C ILE A 499 2.60 22.03 -4.68
N LEU A 500 3.75 21.98 -5.35
CA LEU A 500 4.96 21.37 -4.80
C LEU A 500 5.44 22.09 -3.55
N ASP A 501 5.51 23.43 -3.59
CA ASP A 501 5.92 24.18 -2.41
C ASP A 501 4.92 24.05 -1.25
N GLN A 502 3.62 23.88 -1.56
CA GLN A 502 2.60 23.56 -0.54
C GLN A 502 2.75 22.13 0.02
N ILE A 503 3.23 21.18 -0.77
CA ILE A 503 3.59 19.84 -0.29
C ILE A 503 4.79 19.94 0.66
N PHE A 504 5.81 20.68 0.30
CA PHE A 504 6.97 20.86 1.18
C PHE A 504 6.66 21.63 2.46
N ASP A 505 5.59 22.44 2.51
CA ASP A 505 5.09 23.04 3.74
C ASP A 505 4.75 21.95 4.79
N PHE A 506 3.98 20.92 4.44
CA PHE A 506 3.67 19.85 5.40
C PHE A 506 4.87 18.92 5.67
N ILE A 507 5.76 18.69 4.68
CA ILE A 507 6.95 17.85 4.89
C ILE A 507 7.89 18.47 5.93
N VAL A 508 8.11 19.80 5.88
CA VAL A 508 8.88 20.55 6.88
C VAL A 508 8.26 20.41 8.27
N ARG A 509 6.93 20.51 8.36
CA ARG A 509 6.20 20.35 9.64
C ARG A 509 6.27 18.92 10.17
N ASP A 510 6.09 17.92 9.30
CA ASP A 510 6.19 16.50 9.68
C ASP A 510 7.61 16.17 10.17
N PHE A 511 8.65 16.68 9.50
CA PHE A 511 10.03 16.52 9.93
C PHE A 511 10.28 17.14 11.30
N SER A 512 9.79 18.36 11.51
CA SER A 512 9.88 19.08 12.79
C SER A 512 9.14 18.33 13.92
N LYS A 513 8.00 17.73 13.63
CA LYS A 513 7.25 16.88 14.57
C LYS A 513 8.09 15.69 15.04
N TYR A 514 8.71 14.95 14.13
CA TYR A 514 9.54 13.79 14.48
C TYR A 514 10.84 14.22 15.20
N ALA A 515 11.40 15.39 14.87
CA ALA A 515 12.52 15.95 15.62
C ALA A 515 12.14 16.25 17.08
N LEU A 516 10.93 16.80 17.32
CA LEU A 516 10.41 17.02 18.67
C LEU A 516 10.15 15.72 19.41
N GLU A 517 9.64 14.70 18.72
CA GLU A 517 9.46 13.36 19.30
C GLU A 517 10.79 12.76 19.74
N LEU A 518 11.85 12.86 18.92
CA LEU A 518 13.18 12.39 19.29
C LEU A 518 13.75 13.19 20.47
N HIS A 519 13.58 14.51 20.48
CA HIS A 519 13.98 15.36 21.59
C HIS A 519 13.41 14.87 22.94
N ASN A 520 12.15 14.44 22.93
CA ASN A 520 11.41 14.07 24.13
C ASN A 520 11.60 12.61 24.56
N LYS A 521 12.42 11.80 23.84
CA LYS A 521 12.70 10.43 24.26
C LYS A 521 13.51 10.42 25.55
N PRO A 522 13.17 9.56 26.55
CA PRO A 522 13.87 9.52 27.82
C PRO A 522 15.39 9.25 27.70
N SER A 523 15.80 8.57 26.65
CA SER A 523 17.20 8.21 26.39
C SER A 523 17.96 9.23 25.54
N SER A 524 17.32 10.31 25.07
CA SER A 524 17.96 11.34 24.27
C SER A 524 19.01 12.12 25.10
N THR A 525 20.23 12.22 24.57
CA THR A 525 21.32 12.97 25.21
C THR A 525 21.16 14.46 24.96
N ASP A 526 21.80 15.31 25.80
CA ASP A 526 21.79 16.78 25.64
C ASP A 526 22.20 17.18 24.22
N LYS A 527 23.22 16.53 23.66
CA LYS A 527 23.70 16.80 22.32
C LYS A 527 22.68 16.42 21.23
N GLN A 528 21.97 15.30 21.40
CA GLN A 528 20.88 14.92 20.50
C GLN A 528 19.73 15.91 20.59
N MET A 529 19.35 16.33 21.80
CA MET A 529 18.32 17.34 22.02
C MET A 529 18.66 18.69 21.36
N GLU A 530 19.93 19.12 21.46
CA GLU A 530 20.41 20.33 20.78
C GLU A 530 20.22 20.26 19.26
N TYR A 531 20.57 19.13 18.62
CA TYR A 531 20.32 18.93 17.19
C TYR A 531 18.82 18.88 16.86
N CYS A 532 18.02 18.23 17.67
CA CYS A 532 16.56 18.17 17.48
C CYS A 532 15.94 19.58 17.46
N LEU A 533 16.36 20.47 18.35
CA LEU A 533 15.89 21.86 18.36
C LEU A 533 16.27 22.61 17.08
N LYS A 534 17.45 22.35 16.51
CA LYS A 534 17.87 22.93 15.21
C LYS A 534 17.08 22.37 14.03
N LEU A 535 16.57 21.13 14.12
CA LEU A 535 15.76 20.49 13.11
C LEU A 535 14.31 20.99 13.07
N ILE A 536 13.82 21.57 14.17
CA ILE A 536 12.48 22.17 14.22
C ILE A 536 12.48 23.46 13.40
N ARG A 537 11.76 23.46 12.29
CA ARG A 537 11.68 24.59 11.36
C ARG A 537 10.23 24.99 11.12
N LYS A 538 10.01 26.27 10.90
CA LYS A 538 8.75 26.81 10.42
C LYS A 538 8.78 26.89 8.90
N PRO A 539 7.75 26.40 8.18
CA PRO A 539 7.63 26.60 6.74
C PRO A 539 7.59 28.08 6.36
N ASN A 540 8.00 28.37 5.15
CA ASN A 540 7.81 29.70 4.56
C ASN A 540 6.31 29.95 4.35
N VAL A 541 5.81 31.07 4.87
CA VAL A 541 4.41 31.50 4.74
C VAL A 541 4.27 32.39 3.51
N ASP A 542 3.52 31.91 2.52
CA ASP A 542 3.15 32.65 1.33
C ASP A 542 1.63 32.59 1.12
N ASN A 543 0.97 33.71 1.44
CA ASN A 543 -0.49 33.82 1.32
C ASN A 543 -0.96 33.75 -0.14
N ASN A 544 -0.17 34.24 -1.10
CA ASN A 544 -0.54 34.19 -2.51
C ASN A 544 -0.51 32.76 -3.05
N ARG A 545 0.54 32.01 -2.73
CA ARG A 545 0.61 30.57 -3.00
C ARG A 545 -0.59 29.85 -2.40
N TYR A 546 -0.83 30.03 -1.11
CA TYR A 546 -1.92 29.38 -0.39
C TYR A 546 -3.29 29.65 -1.01
N GLU A 547 -3.64 30.92 -1.27
CA GLU A 547 -4.91 31.30 -1.87
C GLU A 547 -5.03 30.80 -3.33
N THR A 548 -3.94 30.75 -4.06
CA THR A 548 -3.95 30.19 -5.43
C THR A 548 -4.20 28.68 -5.39
N VAL A 549 -3.50 27.96 -4.53
CA VAL A 549 -3.72 26.51 -4.36
C VAL A 549 -5.17 26.24 -3.92
N TRP A 550 -5.67 27.00 -2.94
CA TRP A 550 -7.04 26.89 -2.49
C TRP A 550 -8.04 27.05 -3.65
N LYS A 551 -7.97 28.16 -4.37
CA LYS A 551 -8.98 28.50 -5.39
C LYS A 551 -8.88 27.64 -6.65
N LYS A 552 -7.65 27.43 -7.14
CA LYS A 552 -7.41 26.79 -8.45
C LYS A 552 -7.48 25.27 -8.39
N TYR A 553 -7.07 24.66 -7.27
CA TYR A 553 -6.89 23.21 -7.18
C TYR A 553 -7.78 22.53 -6.15
N VAL A 554 -8.04 23.17 -5.03
CA VAL A 554 -8.78 22.57 -3.91
C VAL A 554 -10.26 22.85 -4.02
N TYR A 555 -10.68 24.11 -3.98
CA TYR A 555 -12.09 24.50 -4.07
C TYR A 555 -12.70 24.17 -5.44
N ALA A 556 -11.89 24.17 -6.49
CA ALA A 556 -12.30 23.73 -7.82
C ALA A 556 -12.78 22.26 -7.89
N LEU A 557 -12.58 21.48 -6.84
CA LEU A 557 -13.08 20.10 -6.74
C LEU A 557 -14.54 20.02 -6.26
N ASN A 558 -15.13 21.14 -5.81
CA ASN A 558 -16.54 21.19 -5.44
C ASN A 558 -17.42 20.86 -6.66
N GLY A 559 -18.35 19.91 -6.50
CA GLY A 559 -19.27 19.48 -7.56
C GLY A 559 -18.63 18.66 -8.70
N VAL A 560 -17.31 18.36 -8.63
CA VAL A 560 -16.60 17.63 -9.69
C VAL A 560 -17.01 16.16 -9.73
N TYR A 561 -17.30 15.57 -8.59
CA TYR A 561 -17.80 14.21 -8.49
C TYR A 561 -18.79 14.09 -7.31
N LYS A 562 -19.86 13.37 -7.58
CA LYS A 562 -20.79 12.83 -6.60
C LYS A 562 -21.27 11.49 -7.14
N MET A 563 -21.18 10.44 -6.32
CA MET A 563 -21.67 9.12 -6.70
C MET A 563 -23.20 9.15 -6.85
N ASN A 564 -23.73 8.42 -7.84
CA ASN A 564 -25.16 8.24 -8.02
C ASN A 564 -25.78 7.49 -6.83
N ASP A 565 -27.08 7.76 -6.55
CA ASP A 565 -27.82 7.09 -5.48
C ASP A 565 -28.14 5.63 -5.81
#